data_ac2bde1d1e4b13383d53afdf563e04a4
#
_entry.id   ac2bde1d1e4b13383d53afdf563e04a4
#
_cell.length_a   1.000
_cell.length_b   1.000
_cell.length_c   1.000
_cell.angle_alpha   90.00
_cell.angle_beta   90.00
_cell.angle_gamma   90.00
#
_symmetry.space_group_name_H-M   'P 1'
#
loop_
_entity.id
_entity.type
_entity.pdbx_description
1 polymer ?
#
loop_
_entity_poly.entity_id
_entity_poly.type
_entity_poly.pdbx_seq_one_letter_code
_entity_poly.pdbx_strand_id
1 'polypeptide(L)'
;MAERLVILSDLWGPRKGLWITSYLGYLQQYFDITYYDTSQLADLDLSHPTAETLTSAFKDAGSKRAVKSLLSKEVQPAHYLTFCAGGTVVWKAIKEGLPAKSLYAISPMNLHRETDGPKCPSKLLYGEYMENKPSAKWATHTGTTIEVVPRFGREMYSDEKVIQKVCQELLEESLRKQYQGL
;
A
#
# COMPACT_ATOMS: atom_id res chain seq x y z
N MET A 1 8.06 9.38 20.80
CA MET A 1 7.65 9.97 19.52
C MET A 1 6.74 8.99 18.77
N ALA A 2 5.72 9.50 18.12
CA ALA A 2 4.88 8.67 17.25
C ALA A 2 5.71 8.11 16.09
N GLU A 3 5.44 6.86 15.70
CA GLU A 3 6.08 6.26 14.54
C GLU A 3 5.56 6.89 13.25
N ARG A 4 6.42 6.99 12.23
CA ARG A 4 6.02 7.51 10.92
C ARG A 4 5.26 6.45 10.13
N LEU A 5 4.11 6.85 9.58
CA LEU A 5 3.31 6.05 8.67
C LEU A 5 3.10 6.81 7.35
N VAL A 6 3.54 6.24 6.26
CA VAL A 6 3.34 6.80 4.92
C VAL A 6 2.22 6.02 4.24
N ILE A 7 1.21 6.73 3.75
CA ILE A 7 0.04 6.15 3.09
C ILE A 7 0.04 6.54 1.62
N LEU A 8 -0.08 5.54 0.72
CA LEU A 8 -0.27 5.75 -0.70
C LEU A 8 -1.65 5.27 -1.14
N SER A 9 -2.39 6.13 -1.81
CA SER A 9 -3.71 5.82 -2.37
C SER A 9 -3.68 4.83 -3.54
N ASP A 10 -4.87 4.43 -3.99
CA ASP A 10 -5.08 3.89 -5.33
C ASP A 10 -4.91 4.97 -6.41
N LEU A 11 -5.16 4.63 -7.68
CA LEU A 11 -5.05 5.59 -8.80
C LEU A 11 -6.16 6.65 -8.82
N TRP A 12 -7.25 6.42 -8.11
CA TRP A 12 -8.34 7.38 -8.03
C TRP A 12 -8.14 8.43 -6.94
N GLY A 13 -7.42 8.08 -5.88
CA GLY A 13 -7.25 8.94 -4.71
C GLY A 13 -8.60 9.37 -4.13
N PRO A 14 -8.77 10.66 -3.76
CA PRO A 14 -10.01 11.15 -3.17
C PRO A 14 -11.18 11.28 -4.16
N ARG A 15 -10.98 11.05 -5.46
CA ARG A 15 -12.02 11.22 -6.49
C ARG A 15 -13.13 10.18 -6.43
N LYS A 16 -12.85 8.99 -5.94
CA LYS A 16 -13.82 7.88 -5.83
C LYS A 16 -14.22 7.57 -4.39
N GLY A 17 -14.35 8.55 -3.57
CA GLY A 17 -14.87 8.40 -2.23
C GLY A 17 -13.89 8.82 -1.15
N LEU A 18 -14.42 8.95 0.03
CA LEU A 18 -13.70 9.46 1.20
C LEU A 18 -13.23 8.33 2.14
N TRP A 19 -13.17 7.09 1.66
CA TRP A 19 -12.77 5.93 2.47
C TRP A 19 -11.39 6.10 3.11
N ILE A 20 -10.48 6.83 2.46
CA ILE A 20 -9.16 7.13 3.02
C ILE A 20 -9.25 7.94 4.33
N THR A 21 -10.24 8.79 4.46
CA THR A 21 -10.44 9.59 5.69
C THR A 21 -10.76 8.72 6.90
N SER A 22 -11.39 7.56 6.69
CA SER A 22 -11.63 6.61 7.77
C SER A 22 -10.32 6.01 8.29
N TYR A 23 -9.40 5.61 7.41
CA TYR A 23 -8.06 5.17 7.84
C TYR A 23 -7.32 6.27 8.60
N LEU A 24 -7.32 7.49 8.06
CA LEU A 24 -6.68 8.64 8.73
C LEU A 24 -7.29 8.89 10.09
N GLY A 25 -8.62 8.85 10.21
CA GLY A 25 -9.33 9.04 11.46
C GLY A 25 -8.94 8.05 12.56
N TYR A 26 -8.76 6.76 12.21
CA TYR A 26 -8.32 5.74 13.16
C TYR A 26 -6.84 5.85 13.53
N LEU A 27 -5.97 6.23 12.58
CA LEU A 27 -4.52 6.09 12.73
C LEU A 27 -3.81 7.37 13.18
N GLN A 28 -4.39 8.55 12.94
CA GLN A 28 -3.73 9.85 13.20
C GLN A 28 -3.37 10.11 14.66
N GLN A 29 -4.01 9.43 15.61
CA GLN A 29 -3.71 9.57 17.04
C GLN A 29 -2.46 8.79 17.45
N TYR A 30 -2.02 7.85 16.64
CA TYR A 30 -0.96 6.88 16.95
C TYR A 30 0.28 7.03 16.08
N PHE A 31 0.12 7.61 14.88
CA PHE A 31 1.18 7.75 13.89
C PHE A 31 1.34 9.21 13.44
N ASP A 32 2.58 9.55 13.11
CA ASP A 32 2.88 10.72 12.30
C ASP A 32 2.67 10.35 10.83
N ILE A 33 1.57 10.83 10.24
CA ILE A 33 1.10 10.38 8.94
C ILE A 33 1.50 11.34 7.83
N THR A 34 2.11 10.79 6.77
CA THR A 34 2.28 11.43 5.47
C THR A 34 1.42 10.71 4.44
N TYR A 35 0.61 11.45 3.68
CA TYR A 35 -0.26 10.90 2.64
C TYR A 35 0.19 11.34 1.25
N TYR A 36 0.21 10.38 0.32
CA TYR A 36 0.46 10.62 -1.10
C TYR A 36 -0.69 10.09 -1.95
N ASP A 37 -1.15 10.91 -2.88
CA ASP A 37 -1.99 10.48 -4.00
C ASP A 37 -1.08 9.81 -5.05
N THR A 38 -1.29 8.53 -5.29
CA THR A 38 -0.45 7.75 -6.21
C THR A 38 -0.50 8.28 -7.64
N SER A 39 -1.64 8.80 -8.10
CA SER A 39 -1.73 9.40 -9.44
C SER A 39 -0.94 10.69 -9.57
N GLN A 40 -0.83 11.48 -8.50
CA GLN A 40 0.04 12.66 -8.48
C GLN A 40 1.52 12.28 -8.46
N LEU A 41 1.91 11.26 -7.67
CA LEU A 41 3.28 10.73 -7.70
C LEU A 41 3.67 10.22 -9.08
N ALA A 42 2.74 9.60 -9.79
CA ALA A 42 2.93 9.07 -11.13
C ALA A 42 2.83 10.13 -12.24
N ASP A 43 2.46 11.36 -11.89
CA ASP A 43 2.22 12.45 -12.85
C ASP A 43 1.27 12.04 -13.97
N LEU A 44 0.09 11.51 -13.59
CA LEU A 44 -0.92 11.07 -14.54
C LEU A 44 -1.80 12.22 -14.99
N ASP A 45 -2.20 12.20 -16.27
CA ASP A 45 -3.21 13.11 -16.80
C ASP A 45 -4.60 12.73 -16.24
N LEU A 46 -5.19 13.66 -15.52
CA LEU A 46 -6.48 13.51 -14.85
C LEU A 46 -7.60 14.33 -15.48
N SER A 47 -7.40 14.86 -16.68
CA SER A 47 -8.40 15.68 -17.38
C SER A 47 -9.65 14.87 -17.77
N HIS A 48 -9.47 13.64 -18.22
CA HIS A 48 -10.54 12.70 -18.59
C HIS A 48 -10.26 11.29 -18.04
N PRO A 49 -10.29 11.09 -16.70
CA PRO A 49 -9.84 9.86 -16.12
C PRO A 49 -10.89 8.75 -16.27
N THR A 50 -10.47 7.63 -16.85
CA THR A 50 -11.19 6.36 -16.79
C THR A 50 -10.30 5.31 -16.12
N ALA A 51 -10.87 4.22 -15.64
CA ALA A 51 -10.09 3.13 -15.05
C ALA A 51 -9.04 2.59 -16.04
N GLU A 52 -9.42 2.49 -17.31
CA GLU A 52 -8.56 2.00 -18.38
C GLU A 52 -7.40 2.96 -18.68
N THR A 53 -7.70 4.26 -18.86
CA THR A 53 -6.67 5.26 -19.18
C THR A 53 -5.68 5.45 -18.04
N LEU A 54 -6.15 5.47 -16.79
CA LEU A 54 -5.29 5.57 -15.61
C LEU A 54 -4.40 4.34 -15.46
N THR A 55 -4.96 3.14 -15.60
CA THR A 55 -4.21 1.89 -15.48
C THR A 55 -3.16 1.76 -16.58
N SER A 56 -3.51 2.10 -17.82
CA SER A 56 -2.57 2.08 -18.95
C SER A 56 -1.42 3.06 -18.74
N ALA A 57 -1.70 4.33 -18.43
CA ALA A 57 -0.70 5.34 -18.19
C ALA A 57 0.23 5.01 -16.99
N PHE A 58 -0.33 4.39 -15.95
CA PHE A 58 0.45 3.95 -14.80
C PHE A 58 1.40 2.79 -15.18
N LYS A 59 0.93 1.79 -15.90
CA LYS A 59 1.75 0.65 -16.35
C LYS A 59 2.86 1.06 -17.31
N ASP A 60 2.61 2.04 -18.15
CA ASP A 60 3.58 2.52 -19.14
C ASP A 60 4.76 3.23 -18.47
N ALA A 61 4.59 4.46 -18.07
CA ALA A 61 5.69 5.25 -17.48
C ALA A 61 5.37 5.77 -16.06
N GLY A 62 4.09 5.83 -15.69
CA GLY A 62 3.64 6.39 -14.43
C GLY A 62 4.20 5.68 -13.20
N SER A 63 4.28 4.36 -13.22
CA SER A 63 4.86 3.56 -12.13
C SER A 63 6.32 3.95 -11.86
N LYS A 64 7.13 4.11 -12.89
CA LYS A 64 8.54 4.52 -12.75
C LYS A 64 8.67 5.94 -12.21
N ARG A 65 7.84 6.86 -12.68
CA ARG A 65 7.80 8.24 -12.15
C ARG A 65 7.41 8.27 -10.68
N ALA A 66 6.39 7.50 -10.30
CA ALA A 66 5.95 7.41 -8.91
C ALA A 66 7.04 6.87 -7.98
N VAL A 67 7.73 5.80 -8.37
CA VAL A 67 8.86 5.23 -7.62
C VAL A 67 9.96 6.26 -7.43
N LYS A 68 10.38 6.93 -8.51
CA LYS A 68 11.42 7.96 -8.45
C LYS A 68 11.01 9.14 -7.56
N SER A 69 9.77 9.59 -7.67
CA SER A 69 9.23 10.68 -6.84
C SER A 69 9.21 10.29 -5.36
N LEU A 70 8.74 9.08 -5.03
CA LEU A 70 8.69 8.60 -3.66
C LEU A 70 10.11 8.48 -3.04
N LEU A 71 11.06 7.91 -3.77
CA LEU A 71 12.45 7.81 -3.33
C LEU A 71 13.08 9.17 -3.02
N SER A 72 12.72 10.20 -3.78
CA SER A 72 13.24 11.56 -3.56
C SER A 72 12.63 12.25 -2.33
N LYS A 73 11.41 11.88 -1.94
CA LYS A 73 10.65 12.50 -0.85
C LYS A 73 10.85 11.79 0.48
N GLU A 74 10.96 10.48 0.47
CA GLU A 74 10.99 9.64 1.66
C GLU A 74 12.41 9.10 1.91
N VAL A 75 13.15 9.85 2.71
CA VAL A 75 14.56 9.53 3.03
C VAL A 75 14.75 8.96 4.45
N GLN A 76 13.70 8.97 5.26
CA GLN A 76 13.72 8.42 6.61
C GLN A 76 12.88 7.15 6.73
N PRO A 77 13.27 6.20 7.59
CA PRO A 77 12.50 4.97 7.78
C PRO A 77 11.06 5.23 8.22
N ALA A 78 10.11 4.56 7.58
CA ALA A 78 8.69 4.64 7.90
C ALA A 78 7.99 3.30 7.69
N HIS A 79 6.82 3.14 8.31
CA HIS A 79 5.85 2.12 7.95
C HIS A 79 5.06 2.58 6.73
N TYR A 80 4.68 1.65 5.86
CA TYR A 80 3.91 1.95 4.65
C TYR A 80 2.57 1.20 4.67
N LEU A 81 1.48 1.94 4.49
CA LEU A 81 0.14 1.43 4.23
C LEU A 81 -0.28 1.86 2.83
N THR A 82 -0.61 0.90 1.99
CA THR A 82 -0.83 1.19 0.57
C THR A 82 -2.07 0.49 0.03
N PHE A 83 -2.63 1.09 -1.03
CA PHE A 83 -3.85 0.63 -1.69
C PHE A 83 -3.61 0.50 -3.19
N CYS A 84 -3.96 -0.66 -3.77
CA CYS A 84 -3.91 -0.91 -5.20
C CYS A 84 -2.54 -0.56 -5.82
N ALA A 85 -2.50 0.39 -6.74
CA ALA A 85 -1.26 0.83 -7.42
C ALA A 85 -0.20 1.38 -6.45
N GLY A 86 -0.63 1.97 -5.33
CA GLY A 86 0.29 2.44 -4.28
C GLY A 86 1.16 1.33 -3.72
N GLY A 87 0.62 0.13 -3.59
CA GLY A 87 1.38 -1.05 -3.15
C GLY A 87 2.47 -1.45 -4.12
N THR A 88 2.19 -1.38 -5.41
CA THR A 88 3.18 -1.65 -6.47
C THR A 88 4.32 -0.64 -6.44
N VAL A 89 3.99 0.63 -6.24
CA VAL A 89 5.00 1.71 -6.15
C VAL A 89 5.93 1.47 -4.96
N VAL A 90 5.38 1.24 -3.76
CA VAL A 90 6.20 1.04 -2.56
C VAL A 90 7.02 -0.24 -2.66
N TRP A 91 6.47 -1.33 -3.16
CA TRP A 91 7.20 -2.58 -3.39
C TRP A 91 8.46 -2.36 -4.22
N LYS A 92 8.31 -1.70 -5.37
CA LYS A 92 9.43 -1.39 -6.25
C LYS A 92 10.40 -0.40 -5.64
N ALA A 93 9.90 0.63 -4.97
CA ALA A 93 10.74 1.62 -4.30
C ALA A 93 11.61 1.00 -3.20
N ILE A 94 11.06 0.06 -2.40
CA ILE A 94 11.85 -0.66 -1.38
C ILE A 94 12.99 -1.45 -2.03
N LYS A 95 12.73 -2.10 -3.15
CA LYS A 95 13.77 -2.82 -3.91
C LYS A 95 14.87 -1.88 -4.43
N GLU A 96 14.54 -0.62 -4.66
CA GLU A 96 15.48 0.43 -5.10
C GLU A 96 16.08 1.24 -3.95
N GLY A 97 15.82 0.86 -2.70
CA GLY A 97 16.48 1.44 -1.53
C GLY A 97 15.60 2.36 -0.67
N LEU A 98 14.28 2.41 -0.89
CA LEU A 98 13.38 3.13 0.01
C LEU A 98 13.53 2.60 1.44
N PRO A 99 13.81 3.46 2.43
CA PRO A 99 13.93 3.02 3.81
C PRO A 99 12.54 2.71 4.38
N ALA A 100 12.21 1.42 4.49
CA ALA A 100 10.92 0.95 5.00
C ALA A 100 11.09 0.06 6.21
N LYS A 101 10.31 0.34 7.27
CA LYS A 101 10.20 -0.49 8.46
C LYS A 101 9.27 -1.68 8.23
N SER A 102 8.19 -1.47 7.50
CA SER A 102 7.23 -2.50 7.09
C SER A 102 6.37 -2.03 5.92
N LEU A 103 5.75 -2.99 5.22
CA LEU A 103 4.77 -2.73 4.17
C LEU A 103 3.49 -3.51 4.47
N TYR A 104 2.37 -2.80 4.55
CA TYR A 104 1.03 -3.36 4.53
C TYR A 104 0.33 -2.90 3.24
N ALA A 105 0.15 -3.82 2.30
CA ALA A 105 -0.42 -3.51 0.99
C ALA A 105 -1.78 -4.20 0.80
N ILE A 106 -2.81 -3.41 0.49
CA ILE A 106 -4.16 -3.90 0.27
C ILE A 106 -4.47 -3.85 -1.22
N SER A 107 -4.86 -4.98 -1.78
CA SER A 107 -5.15 -5.16 -3.20
C SER A 107 -4.03 -4.66 -4.14
N PRO A 108 -2.74 -4.93 -3.86
CA PRO A 108 -1.66 -4.42 -4.72
C PRO A 108 -1.76 -4.97 -6.14
N MET A 109 -1.42 -4.13 -7.12
CA MET A 109 -1.51 -4.48 -8.54
C MET A 109 -0.29 -5.27 -9.01
N ASN A 110 -0.56 -6.40 -9.70
CA ASN A 110 0.43 -7.15 -10.50
C ASN A 110 1.70 -7.61 -9.75
N LEU A 111 1.69 -7.73 -8.43
CA LEU A 111 2.85 -8.20 -7.66
C LEU A 111 3.20 -9.67 -7.94
N HIS A 112 2.25 -10.48 -8.43
CA HIS A 112 2.50 -11.86 -8.85
C HIS A 112 3.58 -11.98 -9.95
N ARG A 113 3.93 -10.89 -10.61
CA ARG A 113 5.00 -10.84 -11.63
C ARG A 113 6.37 -10.51 -11.07
N GLU A 114 6.43 -10.05 -9.82
CA GLU A 114 7.69 -9.76 -9.16
C GLU A 114 8.37 -11.07 -8.71
N THR A 115 9.69 -11.11 -8.84
CA THR A 115 10.49 -12.30 -8.50
C THR A 115 11.10 -12.24 -7.11
N ASP A 116 11.34 -11.03 -6.61
CA ASP A 116 12.01 -10.79 -5.33
C ASP A 116 11.12 -9.98 -4.40
N GLY A 117 11.18 -10.30 -3.12
CA GLY A 117 10.46 -9.59 -2.08
C GLY A 117 11.19 -8.37 -1.52
N PRO A 118 10.48 -7.47 -0.85
CA PRO A 118 11.07 -6.38 -0.11
C PRO A 118 11.86 -6.89 1.11
N LYS A 119 12.89 -6.17 1.50
CA LYS A 119 13.75 -6.54 2.64
C LYS A 119 13.16 -6.19 4.01
N CYS A 120 11.92 -5.78 4.09
CA CYS A 120 11.21 -5.51 5.35
C CYS A 120 10.03 -6.45 5.51
N PRO A 121 9.50 -6.61 6.75
CA PRO A 121 8.26 -7.35 6.97
C PRO A 121 7.15 -6.80 6.08
N SER A 122 6.52 -7.68 5.31
CA SER A 122 5.51 -7.28 4.32
C SER A 122 4.29 -8.18 4.40
N LYS A 123 3.13 -7.57 4.53
CA LYS A 123 1.82 -8.23 4.50
C LYS A 123 1.01 -7.72 3.33
N LEU A 124 0.47 -8.65 2.54
CA LEU A 124 -0.41 -8.38 1.42
C LEU A 124 -1.81 -8.90 1.72
N LEU A 125 -2.81 -8.06 1.52
CA LEU A 125 -4.22 -8.39 1.71
C LEU A 125 -4.93 -8.38 0.36
N TYR A 126 -5.57 -9.50 0.00
CA TYR A 126 -6.33 -9.64 -1.23
C TYR A 126 -7.76 -10.03 -0.95
N GLY A 127 -8.70 -9.55 -1.76
CA GLY A 127 -10.07 -10.06 -1.78
C GLY A 127 -10.14 -11.42 -2.50
N GLU A 128 -11.04 -12.29 -2.04
CA GLU A 128 -11.24 -13.62 -2.62
C GLU A 128 -11.48 -13.57 -4.13
N TYR A 129 -12.25 -12.59 -4.59
CA TYR A 129 -12.65 -12.44 -6.01
C TYR A 129 -11.65 -11.67 -6.85
N MET A 130 -10.53 -11.25 -6.28
CA MET A 130 -9.46 -10.64 -7.10
C MET A 130 -8.81 -11.67 -8.00
N GLU A 131 -8.63 -11.27 -9.25
CA GLU A 131 -7.80 -12.01 -10.20
C GLU A 131 -6.30 -11.78 -9.93
N ASN A 132 -5.48 -12.69 -10.41
CA ASN A 132 -4.01 -12.55 -10.39
C ASN A 132 -3.41 -12.41 -8.96
N LYS A 133 -4.03 -13.03 -7.97
CA LYS A 133 -3.42 -13.14 -6.65
C LYS A 133 -2.15 -13.99 -6.72
N PRO A 134 -1.06 -13.59 -6.06
CA PRO A 134 0.11 -14.44 -5.95
C PRO A 134 -0.20 -15.76 -5.23
N SER A 135 0.53 -16.81 -5.56
CA SER A 135 0.40 -18.13 -4.91
C SER A 135 1.10 -18.16 -3.54
N ALA A 136 0.75 -19.17 -2.73
CA ALA A 136 1.45 -19.42 -1.48
C ALA A 136 2.96 -19.70 -1.69
N LYS A 137 3.32 -20.37 -2.79
CA LYS A 137 4.72 -20.60 -3.17
C LYS A 137 5.45 -19.29 -3.45
N TRP A 138 4.81 -18.37 -4.16
CA TRP A 138 5.35 -17.03 -4.41
C TRP A 138 5.55 -16.27 -3.09
N ALA A 139 4.59 -16.32 -2.18
CA ALA A 139 4.69 -15.67 -0.87
C ALA A 139 5.88 -16.19 -0.06
N THR A 140 6.07 -17.51 -0.03
CA THR A 140 7.23 -18.14 0.62
C THR A 140 8.54 -17.68 -0.02
N HIS A 141 8.60 -17.65 -1.35
CA HIS A 141 9.79 -17.24 -2.10
C HIS A 141 10.17 -15.79 -1.84
N THR A 142 9.19 -14.90 -1.81
CA THR A 142 9.40 -13.46 -1.58
C THR A 142 9.49 -13.06 -0.11
N GLY A 143 9.27 -14.00 0.82
CA GLY A 143 9.27 -13.72 2.25
C GLY A 143 8.11 -12.84 2.72
N THR A 144 6.99 -12.84 1.98
CA THR A 144 5.80 -12.03 2.30
C THR A 144 4.68 -12.89 2.91
N THR A 145 3.86 -12.24 3.73
CA THR A 145 2.62 -12.83 4.25
C THR A 145 1.46 -12.42 3.37
N ILE A 146 0.66 -13.38 2.91
CA ILE A 146 -0.57 -13.12 2.16
C ILE A 146 -1.77 -13.58 2.98
N GLU A 147 -2.77 -12.71 3.06
CA GLU A 147 -4.08 -13.03 3.61
C GLU A 147 -5.17 -12.75 2.55
N VAL A 148 -6.10 -13.66 2.40
CA VAL A 148 -7.25 -13.52 1.51
C VAL A 148 -8.51 -13.29 2.33
N VAL A 149 -9.19 -12.18 2.08
CA VAL A 149 -10.45 -11.84 2.76
C VAL A 149 -11.61 -12.41 1.94
N PRO A 150 -12.42 -13.32 2.53
CA PRO A 150 -13.53 -13.95 1.81
C PRO A 150 -14.61 -12.94 1.44
N ARG A 151 -15.27 -13.17 0.31
CA ARG A 151 -16.42 -12.39 -0.21
C ARG A 151 -16.12 -10.97 -0.67
N PHE A 152 -14.86 -10.60 -0.79
CA PHE A 152 -14.47 -9.28 -1.29
C PHE A 152 -13.72 -9.34 -2.63
N GLY A 153 -13.88 -8.28 -3.42
CA GLY A 153 -13.09 -7.98 -4.60
C GLY A 153 -11.99 -6.98 -4.32
N ARG A 154 -11.51 -6.34 -5.39
CA ARG A 154 -10.40 -5.38 -5.35
C ARG A 154 -10.65 -4.18 -4.43
N GLU A 155 -11.86 -3.63 -4.43
CA GLU A 155 -12.21 -2.40 -3.70
C GLU A 155 -12.57 -2.64 -2.23
N MET A 156 -12.18 -3.79 -1.66
CA MET A 156 -12.45 -4.13 -0.25
C MET A 156 -11.93 -3.10 0.74
N TYR A 157 -10.89 -2.35 0.39
CA TYR A 157 -10.30 -1.34 1.26
C TYR A 157 -11.23 -0.15 1.57
N SER A 158 -12.34 -0.02 0.85
CA SER A 158 -13.40 0.98 1.16
C SER A 158 -14.47 0.45 2.12
N ASP A 159 -14.47 -0.83 2.43
CA ASP A 159 -15.42 -1.43 3.36
C ASP A 159 -15.01 -1.22 4.81
N GLU A 160 -15.96 -0.82 5.66
CA GLU A 160 -15.70 -0.49 7.07
C GLU A 160 -15.09 -1.66 7.85
N LYS A 161 -15.50 -2.90 7.59
CA LYS A 161 -14.94 -4.07 8.28
C LYS A 161 -13.47 -4.29 7.93
N VAL A 162 -13.11 -4.05 6.68
CA VAL A 162 -11.71 -4.13 6.23
C VAL A 162 -10.90 -2.98 6.81
N ILE A 163 -11.45 -1.76 6.82
CA ILE A 163 -10.81 -0.60 7.43
C ILE A 163 -10.49 -0.87 8.90
N GLN A 164 -11.46 -1.33 9.67
CA GLN A 164 -11.28 -1.66 11.09
C GLN A 164 -10.22 -2.75 11.29
N LYS A 165 -10.29 -3.83 10.51
CA LYS A 165 -9.31 -4.92 10.55
C LYS A 165 -7.87 -4.41 10.34
N VAL A 166 -7.66 -3.67 9.27
CA VAL A 166 -6.33 -3.15 8.90
C VAL A 166 -5.79 -2.19 9.95
N CYS A 167 -6.62 -1.25 10.40
CA CYS A 167 -6.22 -0.29 11.43
C CYS A 167 -5.90 -0.99 12.75
N GLN A 168 -6.70 -1.96 13.17
CA GLN A 168 -6.45 -2.73 14.38
C GLN A 168 -5.11 -3.48 14.29
N GLU A 169 -4.84 -4.16 13.20
CA GLU A 169 -3.58 -4.90 13.02
C GLU A 169 -2.34 -3.98 13.05
N LEU A 170 -2.41 -2.81 12.42
CA LEU A 170 -1.33 -1.83 12.45
C LEU A 170 -1.08 -1.31 13.88
N LEU A 171 -2.15 -1.02 14.63
CA LEU A 171 -2.05 -0.56 16.01
C LEU A 171 -1.49 -1.64 16.92
N GLU A 172 -1.93 -2.88 16.81
CA GLU A 172 -1.42 -4.01 17.59
C GLU A 172 0.07 -4.26 17.33
N GLU A 173 0.51 -4.17 16.09
CA GLU A 173 1.93 -4.32 15.75
C GLU A 173 2.78 -3.19 16.34
N SER A 174 2.31 -1.95 16.26
CA SER A 174 2.99 -0.79 16.86
C SER A 174 3.10 -0.93 18.37
N LEU A 175 2.02 -1.31 19.05
CA LEU A 175 2.00 -1.50 20.52
C LEU A 175 2.92 -2.62 20.97
N ARG A 176 2.94 -3.76 20.27
CA ARG A 176 3.85 -4.89 20.60
C ARG A 176 5.32 -4.44 20.57
N LYS A 177 5.71 -3.65 19.59
CA LYS A 177 7.09 -3.14 19.49
C LYS A 177 7.43 -2.18 20.63
N GLN A 178 6.50 -1.37 21.07
CA GLN A 178 6.70 -0.47 22.22
C GLN A 178 6.92 -1.26 23.53
N TYR A 179 6.18 -2.36 23.75
CA TYR A 179 6.33 -3.21 24.94
C TYR A 179 7.57 -4.10 24.90
N GLN A 180 8.08 -4.47 23.73
CA GLN A 180 9.30 -5.28 23.59
C GLN A 180 10.59 -4.46 23.72
N GLY A 181 10.50 -3.14 23.60
CA GLY A 181 11.61 -2.20 23.79
C GLY A 181 11.79 -1.72 25.25
N LEU A 182 10.98 -2.22 26.17
CA LEU A 182 11.08 -2.01 27.61
C LEU A 182 11.70 -3.24 28.30
#